data_956265626301975d2965c437addbd7b1
#
_entry.id   956265626301975d2965c437addbd7b1
#
_cell.length_a   1.000
_cell.length_b   1.000
_cell.length_c   1.000
_cell.angle_alpha   90.00
_cell.angle_beta   90.00
_cell.angle_gamma   90.00
#
_symmetry.space_group_name_H-M   'P 1'
#
loop_
_entity.id
_entity.type
_entity.pdbx_description
1 polymer ?
#
loop_
_entity_poly.entity_id
_entity_poly.type
_entity_poly.pdbx_seq_one_letter_code
_entity_poly.pdbx_strand_id
1 'polypeptide(L)'
;MGSAQQATSITTQPAELRLGIERITLPGSERLGLVGGTYLLGLGHGIAFGPGAYGAISGQRGGLFVVGAELAWQHRLSGPLVLDAGFYFGGGGGGSAPVGGGLMLRPHVDLLWDFGPFLAGVSASQVRFANGSIDSRQLGVVWTWKSEFRALQPGGAGTDASAEASGIGIDRIDTFVASYRPRAAAKRLNGAALDDAIGLVGMRLERRLSDHVFGGFEAAGAASGGVAGYAEALATLGAETTVGSDALGHDALRIGGRVALGMGGGGRIDVGGGLLLSTELYGQWRIARGLSVGLGAGLTRAPQGSFGGTRWSASLDWDLSGTPQPLGGVASAVRTDWVGGAERYRAQRTDGSTRSLDAVILAANRFITPQVYLSGQVHSGFAGDAGGYTVGLLGVGAQANVWRAVGAGAELLVGAAGGGGVNTSGGAVMQPSIYLNAAVSPQLALRVSAGRIKALRHGGLLDATTLGASLVYSYGVSGS
;
A
#
# COMPACT_ATOMS: atom_id res chain seq x y z
N MET A 1 -36.01 30.36 -5.74
CA MET A 1 -35.77 29.91 -4.36
C MET A 1 -34.41 29.31 -4.33
N GLY A 2 -33.39 30.06 -3.84
CA GLY A 2 -32.02 29.58 -3.76
C GLY A 2 -31.92 28.56 -2.65
N SER A 3 -31.52 27.33 -3.01
CA SER A 3 -31.11 26.35 -2.01
C SER A 3 -29.83 26.88 -1.35
N ALA A 4 -29.93 27.22 -0.06
CA ALA A 4 -28.75 27.48 0.74
C ALA A 4 -27.85 26.22 0.68
N GLN A 5 -26.71 26.31 -0.02
CA GLN A 5 -25.66 25.31 0.03
C GLN A 5 -25.19 25.26 1.47
N GLN A 6 -25.49 24.16 2.18
CA GLN A 6 -24.96 23.92 3.51
C GLN A 6 -23.44 23.86 3.42
N ALA A 7 -22.78 24.76 4.13
CA ALA A 7 -21.35 24.73 4.30
C ALA A 7 -20.96 23.37 4.91
N THR A 8 -20.16 22.59 4.20
CA THR A 8 -19.74 21.27 4.66
C THR A 8 -18.61 21.48 5.68
N SER A 9 -18.85 21.15 6.94
CA SER A 9 -17.85 21.25 7.99
C SER A 9 -16.75 20.20 7.79
N ILE A 10 -15.50 20.59 8.02
CA ILE A 10 -14.37 19.66 8.13
C ILE A 10 -14.58 18.78 9.36
N THR A 11 -14.52 17.47 9.17
CA THR A 11 -14.47 16.52 10.26
C THR A 11 -13.02 16.24 10.60
N THR A 12 -12.64 16.47 11.85
CA THR A 12 -11.30 16.13 12.38
C THR A 12 -11.43 14.88 13.25
N GLN A 13 -10.65 13.85 12.91
CA GLN A 13 -10.57 12.61 13.70
C GLN A 13 -9.12 12.40 14.15
N PRO A 14 -8.88 11.94 15.41
CA PRO A 14 -7.56 11.48 15.80
C PRO A 14 -7.08 10.41 14.84
N ALA A 15 -5.82 10.47 14.47
CA ALA A 15 -5.19 9.46 13.64
C ALA A 15 -3.78 9.16 14.17
N GLU A 16 -3.30 7.96 13.92
CA GLU A 16 -2.02 7.49 14.42
C GLU A 16 -1.29 6.69 13.35
N LEU A 17 -0.01 6.97 13.18
CA LEU A 17 0.91 6.08 12.46
C LEU A 17 1.72 5.30 13.49
N ARG A 18 1.46 4.01 13.57
CA ARG A 18 2.12 3.09 14.49
C ARG A 18 3.16 2.29 13.74
N LEU A 19 4.36 2.16 14.30
CA LEU A 19 5.43 1.29 13.85
C LEU A 19 5.84 0.37 14.98
N GLY A 20 5.98 -0.92 14.68
CA GLY A 20 6.43 -1.95 15.61
C GLY A 20 7.60 -2.75 15.04
N ILE A 21 8.54 -3.10 15.92
CA ILE A 21 9.65 -3.99 15.59
C ILE A 21 9.70 -5.09 16.65
N GLU A 22 9.68 -6.33 16.20
CA GLU A 22 9.70 -7.49 17.08
C GLU A 22 10.50 -8.64 16.47
N ARG A 23 10.91 -9.59 17.29
CA ARG A 23 11.61 -10.78 16.84
C ARG A 23 10.75 -12.00 17.13
N ILE A 24 10.28 -12.65 16.07
CA ILE A 24 9.49 -13.87 16.15
C ILE A 24 10.39 -15.11 16.03
N THR A 25 9.93 -16.21 16.60
CA THR A 25 10.58 -17.53 16.50
C THR A 25 9.71 -18.43 15.65
N LEU A 26 10.31 -18.99 14.60
CA LEU A 26 9.67 -19.97 13.72
C LEU A 26 9.97 -21.42 14.21
N PRO A 27 9.28 -22.43 13.65
CA PRO A 27 9.62 -23.83 13.90
C PRO A 27 11.11 -24.11 13.67
N GLY A 28 11.70 -24.95 14.51
CA GLY A 28 13.15 -25.22 14.47
C GLY A 28 14.01 -24.13 15.11
N SER A 29 13.43 -23.25 15.91
CA SER A 29 14.13 -22.16 16.62
C SER A 29 14.79 -21.10 15.71
N GLU A 30 14.38 -21.03 14.44
CA GLU A 30 14.80 -19.97 13.52
C GLU A 30 14.22 -18.62 14.00
N ARG A 31 15.05 -17.59 13.98
CA ARG A 31 14.65 -16.23 14.40
C ARG A 31 14.50 -15.31 13.21
N LEU A 32 13.41 -14.54 13.23
CA LEU A 32 13.03 -13.58 12.20
C LEU A 32 12.74 -12.23 12.85
N GLY A 33 13.34 -11.16 12.34
CA GLY A 33 12.94 -9.79 12.68
C GLY A 33 11.78 -9.37 11.80
N LEU A 34 10.69 -8.98 12.45
CA LEU A 34 9.46 -8.48 11.82
C LEU A 34 9.31 -6.98 12.10
N VAL A 35 9.04 -6.20 11.08
CA VAL A 35 8.61 -4.81 11.21
C VAL A 35 7.18 -4.70 10.71
N GLY A 36 6.38 -3.88 11.38
CA GLY A 36 5.00 -3.60 10.97
C GLY A 36 4.68 -2.13 11.10
N GLY A 37 3.75 -1.69 10.27
CA GLY A 37 3.17 -0.35 10.33
C GLY A 37 1.68 -0.40 10.12
N THR A 38 0.94 0.37 10.93
CA THR A 38 -0.52 0.54 10.82
C THR A 38 -0.87 2.02 10.87
N TYR A 39 -1.85 2.42 10.05
CA TYR A 39 -2.43 3.75 10.10
C TYR A 39 -3.84 3.66 10.66
N LEU A 40 -4.04 4.14 11.86
CA LEU A 40 -5.26 3.97 12.63
C LEU A 40 -6.06 5.28 12.66
N LEU A 41 -7.36 5.19 12.40
CA LEU A 41 -8.33 6.27 12.56
C LEU A 41 -9.12 6.06 13.85
N GLY A 42 -9.18 7.08 14.69
CA GLY A 42 -9.95 7.06 15.94
C GLY A 42 -11.45 7.03 15.67
N LEU A 43 -12.12 6.03 16.22
CA LEU A 43 -13.58 5.85 16.12
C LEU A 43 -14.33 6.35 17.38
N GLY A 44 -13.61 6.93 18.34
CA GLY A 44 -14.13 7.37 19.63
C GLY A 44 -13.92 6.33 20.75
N HIS A 45 -14.06 6.79 22.02
CA HIS A 45 -13.92 5.94 23.22
C HIS A 45 -12.58 5.18 23.32
N GLY A 46 -11.52 5.73 22.74
CA GLY A 46 -10.21 5.09 22.67
C GLY A 46 -10.08 4.00 21.62
N ILE A 47 -11.12 3.71 20.85
CA ILE A 47 -11.09 2.71 19.79
C ILE A 47 -10.55 3.35 18.51
N ALA A 48 -9.66 2.65 17.81
CA ALA A 48 -9.12 3.02 16.52
C ALA A 48 -9.06 1.81 15.59
N PHE A 49 -9.19 2.04 14.29
CA PHE A 49 -9.15 1.00 13.26
C PHE A 49 -8.47 1.52 12.00
N GLY A 50 -7.73 0.65 11.31
CA GLY A 50 -7.16 1.01 10.03
C GLY A 50 -6.28 -0.04 9.38
N PRO A 51 -5.80 0.24 8.16
CA PRO A 51 -4.95 -0.66 7.40
C PRO A 51 -3.54 -0.75 7.98
N GLY A 52 -2.90 -1.89 7.72
CA GLY A 52 -1.52 -2.11 8.13
C GLY A 52 -0.83 -3.20 7.32
N ALA A 53 0.49 -3.24 7.46
CA ALA A 53 1.32 -4.24 6.83
C ALA A 53 2.47 -4.65 7.75
N TYR A 54 2.90 -5.89 7.64
CA TYR A 54 4.04 -6.47 8.33
C TYR A 54 4.97 -7.16 7.35
N GLY A 55 6.28 -7.15 7.61
CA GLY A 55 7.22 -7.88 6.77
C GLY A 55 8.55 -8.15 7.45
N ALA A 56 9.29 -9.09 6.89
CA ALA A 56 10.59 -9.50 7.39
C ALA A 56 11.67 -8.48 7.00
N ILE A 57 12.54 -8.16 8.00
CA ILE A 57 13.70 -7.28 7.81
C ILE A 57 15.02 -7.90 8.26
N SER A 58 14.98 -9.05 8.94
CA SER A 58 16.18 -9.78 9.34
C SER A 58 15.89 -11.28 9.45
N GLY A 59 16.94 -12.09 9.48
CA GLY A 59 16.86 -13.55 9.39
C GLY A 59 17.09 -14.05 7.97
N GLN A 60 16.34 -15.08 7.54
CA GLN A 60 16.51 -15.70 6.21
C GLN A 60 15.20 -15.80 5.42
N ARG A 61 14.16 -15.06 5.84
CA ARG A 61 12.81 -15.11 5.26
C ARG A 61 12.41 -13.82 4.55
N GLY A 62 13.37 -13.19 3.88
CA GLY A 62 13.11 -12.01 3.06
C GLY A 62 12.01 -12.27 2.02
N GLY A 63 11.05 -11.34 1.92
CA GLY A 63 9.85 -11.51 1.11
C GLY A 63 8.65 -12.11 1.87
N LEU A 64 8.75 -12.28 3.19
CA LEU A 64 7.56 -12.43 4.02
C LEU A 64 6.86 -11.07 4.13
N PHE A 65 5.65 -10.97 3.57
CA PHE A 65 4.78 -9.79 3.65
C PHE A 65 3.37 -10.21 4.05
N VAL A 66 2.75 -9.39 4.87
CA VAL A 66 1.35 -9.55 5.28
C VAL A 66 0.68 -8.19 5.20
N VAL A 67 -0.47 -8.08 4.56
CA VAL A 67 -1.30 -6.87 4.54
C VAL A 67 -2.66 -7.16 5.16
N GLY A 68 -3.21 -6.18 5.87
CA GLY A 68 -4.45 -6.38 6.60
C GLY A 68 -4.90 -5.13 7.33
N ALA A 69 -5.55 -5.32 8.48
CA ALA A 69 -6.05 -4.24 9.31
C ALA A 69 -5.82 -4.52 10.79
N GLU A 70 -5.82 -3.47 11.58
CA GLU A 70 -5.70 -3.50 13.04
C GLU A 70 -6.90 -2.79 13.68
N LEU A 71 -7.42 -3.41 14.73
CA LEU A 71 -8.35 -2.80 15.68
C LEU A 71 -7.58 -2.61 16.98
N ALA A 72 -7.54 -1.39 17.51
CA ALA A 72 -6.84 -1.05 18.73
C ALA A 72 -7.76 -0.30 19.70
N TRP A 73 -7.46 -0.42 20.99
CA TRP A 73 -8.07 0.34 22.06
C TRP A 73 -6.99 0.91 22.96
N GLN A 74 -7.05 2.21 23.20
CA GLN A 74 -6.11 2.94 24.03
C GLN A 74 -6.78 3.51 25.27
N HIS A 75 -6.10 3.40 26.39
CA HIS A 75 -6.54 3.96 27.66
C HIS A 75 -5.37 4.62 28.42
N ARG A 76 -5.54 5.87 28.81
CA ARG A 76 -4.56 6.58 29.66
C ARG A 76 -4.69 6.08 31.11
N LEU A 77 -3.63 5.50 31.63
CA LEU A 77 -3.62 4.95 33.00
C LEU A 77 -3.38 6.04 34.04
N SER A 78 -2.22 6.70 34.00
CA SER A 78 -1.82 7.76 34.93
C SER A 78 -0.70 8.58 34.31
N GLY A 79 -0.75 9.92 34.47
CA GLY A 79 0.25 10.81 33.91
C GLY A 79 0.50 10.55 32.41
N PRO A 80 1.74 10.33 32.01
CA PRO A 80 2.08 10.04 30.60
C PRO A 80 1.92 8.58 30.19
N LEU A 81 1.48 7.69 31.10
CA LEU A 81 1.42 6.25 30.83
C LEU A 81 0.11 5.87 30.13
N VAL A 82 0.22 5.19 28.99
CA VAL A 82 -0.88 4.74 28.15
C VAL A 82 -0.80 3.22 27.98
N LEU A 83 -1.92 2.55 28.20
CA LEU A 83 -2.14 1.15 27.85
C LEU A 83 -2.82 1.10 26.47
N ASP A 84 -2.29 0.28 25.58
CA ASP A 84 -2.89 -0.01 24.30
C ASP A 84 -3.08 -1.52 24.17
N ALA A 85 -4.22 -1.95 23.67
CA ALA A 85 -4.50 -3.34 23.37
C ALA A 85 -5.11 -3.43 21.97
N GLY A 86 -4.56 -4.32 21.13
CA GLY A 86 -4.99 -4.39 19.75
C GLY A 86 -4.94 -5.79 19.18
N PHE A 87 -5.55 -5.90 18.01
CA PHE A 87 -5.64 -7.12 17.24
C PHE A 87 -5.47 -6.83 15.76
N TYR A 88 -4.34 -7.25 15.21
CA TYR A 88 -4.10 -7.21 13.78
C TYR A 88 -4.49 -8.54 13.15
N PHE A 89 -5.11 -8.47 11.97
CA PHE A 89 -5.42 -9.62 11.12
C PHE A 89 -5.14 -9.28 9.67
N GLY A 90 -4.54 -10.24 8.93
CA GLY A 90 -4.17 -9.97 7.54
C GLY A 90 -3.80 -11.24 6.79
N GLY A 91 -3.71 -11.09 5.47
CA GLY A 91 -3.28 -12.13 4.56
C GLY A 91 -1.84 -11.92 4.11
N GLY A 92 -1.09 -12.99 3.92
CA GLY A 92 0.25 -12.88 3.39
C GLY A 92 1.13 -14.09 3.60
N GLY A 93 2.42 -13.86 3.47
CA GLY A 93 3.45 -14.88 3.59
C GLY A 93 4.63 -14.61 2.68
N GLY A 94 5.35 -15.63 2.28
CA GLY A 94 6.54 -15.53 1.44
C GLY A 94 7.81 -15.93 2.17
N GLY A 95 8.97 -15.77 1.53
CA GLY A 95 10.27 -16.15 2.08
C GLY A 95 10.36 -17.65 2.44
N SER A 96 9.51 -18.49 1.86
CA SER A 96 9.38 -19.91 2.24
C SER A 96 9.06 -20.12 3.72
N ALA A 97 8.43 -19.14 4.38
CA ALA A 97 7.97 -19.27 5.75
C ALA A 97 6.76 -20.22 5.82
N PRO A 98 6.61 -21.03 6.88
CA PRO A 98 5.54 -22.02 7.00
C PRO A 98 4.22 -21.37 7.45
N VAL A 99 3.65 -20.51 6.59
CA VAL A 99 2.47 -19.68 6.85
C VAL A 99 1.15 -20.36 6.46
N GLY A 100 1.19 -21.55 5.83
CA GLY A 100 -0.02 -22.24 5.36
C GLY A 100 -0.82 -21.40 4.38
N GLY A 101 -2.07 -21.14 4.69
CA GLY A 101 -2.96 -20.29 3.88
C GLY A 101 -2.63 -18.80 3.93
N GLY A 102 -1.81 -18.36 4.88
CA GLY A 102 -1.35 -16.97 4.98
C GLY A 102 -2.10 -16.10 5.97
N LEU A 103 -3.14 -16.58 6.67
CA LEU A 103 -3.86 -15.80 7.67
C LEU A 103 -3.02 -15.56 8.92
N MET A 104 -2.50 -14.36 9.07
CA MET A 104 -1.78 -13.88 10.26
C MET A 104 -2.75 -13.23 11.23
N LEU A 105 -2.66 -13.63 12.49
CA LEU A 105 -3.37 -13.04 13.63
C LEU A 105 -2.32 -12.55 14.62
N ARG A 106 -2.44 -11.30 15.08
CA ARG A 106 -1.48 -10.71 16.02
C ARG A 106 -2.21 -9.91 17.10
N PRO A 107 -2.69 -10.57 18.19
CA PRO A 107 -3.05 -9.87 19.41
C PRO A 107 -1.79 -9.25 20.05
N HIS A 108 -1.96 -8.09 20.66
CA HIS A 108 -0.89 -7.41 21.41
C HIS A 108 -1.44 -6.55 22.54
N VAL A 109 -0.57 -6.30 23.51
CA VAL A 109 -0.78 -5.32 24.58
C VAL A 109 0.51 -4.52 24.70
N ASP A 110 0.38 -3.20 24.68
CA ASP A 110 1.51 -2.30 24.71
C ASP A 110 1.43 -1.37 25.92
N LEU A 111 2.57 -1.12 26.51
CA LEU A 111 2.74 -0.11 27.56
C LEU A 111 3.57 1.02 26.98
N LEU A 112 2.94 2.19 26.82
CA LEU A 112 3.47 3.33 26.11
C LEU A 112 3.67 4.52 27.02
N TRP A 113 4.72 5.30 26.77
CA TRP A 113 4.96 6.59 27.37
C TRP A 113 4.61 7.70 26.38
N ASP A 114 3.83 8.67 26.82
CA ASP A 114 3.39 9.81 26.02
C ASP A 114 4.42 10.96 26.09
N PHE A 115 5.12 11.21 24.98
CA PHE A 115 6.10 12.28 24.83
C PHE A 115 5.50 13.58 24.25
N GLY A 116 4.17 13.62 24.07
CA GLY A 116 3.46 14.72 23.43
C GLY A 116 3.12 14.39 21.96
N PRO A 117 4.03 14.62 21.00
CA PRO A 117 3.73 14.37 19.59
C PRO A 117 3.73 12.87 19.21
N PHE A 118 4.32 12.04 20.06
CA PHE A 118 4.39 10.60 19.83
C PHE A 118 4.29 9.81 21.14
N LEU A 119 3.95 8.54 21.03
CA LEU A 119 4.03 7.54 22.07
C LEU A 119 5.17 6.57 21.71
N ALA A 120 5.87 6.04 22.70
CA ALA A 120 6.84 4.97 22.51
C ALA A 120 6.84 4.03 23.70
N GLY A 121 7.11 2.76 23.47
CA GLY A 121 7.12 1.79 24.55
C GLY A 121 7.39 0.36 24.11
N VAL A 122 6.93 -0.56 24.95
CA VAL A 122 7.11 -2.00 24.75
C VAL A 122 5.78 -2.66 24.38
N SER A 123 5.87 -3.65 23.51
CA SER A 123 4.73 -4.46 23.04
C SER A 123 4.94 -5.91 23.48
N ALA A 124 3.95 -6.51 24.11
CA ALA A 124 3.85 -7.94 24.27
C ALA A 124 2.84 -8.47 23.23
N SER A 125 3.28 -9.34 22.35
CA SER A 125 2.46 -9.79 21.23
C SER A 125 2.59 -11.31 21.00
N GLN A 126 1.60 -11.84 20.26
CA GLN A 126 1.66 -13.18 19.69
C GLN A 126 1.44 -13.09 18.20
N VAL A 127 2.34 -13.64 17.40
CA VAL A 127 2.16 -13.80 15.95
C VAL A 127 1.83 -15.25 15.66
N ARG A 128 0.64 -15.47 15.11
CA ARG A 128 0.15 -16.80 14.74
C ARG A 128 -0.37 -16.79 13.30
N PHE A 129 0.06 -17.79 12.52
CA PHE A 129 -0.56 -18.10 11.23
C PHE A 129 -1.55 -19.24 11.39
N ALA A 130 -2.86 -18.96 11.21
CA ALA A 130 -3.94 -19.84 11.60
C ALA A 130 -3.88 -21.24 10.97
N ASN A 131 -3.45 -21.33 9.70
CA ASN A 131 -3.31 -22.57 8.94
C ASN A 131 -1.84 -22.90 8.65
N GLY A 132 -0.91 -22.25 9.37
CA GLY A 132 0.53 -22.49 9.31
C GLY A 132 1.05 -23.08 10.61
N SER A 133 2.36 -23.20 10.70
CA SER A 133 3.03 -23.70 11.90
C SER A 133 3.76 -22.63 12.71
N ILE A 134 3.59 -21.35 12.36
CA ILE A 134 4.14 -20.23 13.12
C ILE A 134 3.18 -19.88 14.24
N ASP A 135 3.67 -19.96 15.47
CA ASP A 135 3.02 -19.48 16.69
C ASP A 135 4.12 -19.00 17.66
N SER A 136 4.29 -17.68 17.73
CA SER A 136 5.39 -17.06 18.47
C SER A 136 4.86 -16.00 19.40
N ARG A 137 5.35 -16.01 20.66
CA ARG A 137 5.10 -14.97 21.66
C ARG A 137 6.39 -14.23 21.89
N GLN A 138 6.34 -12.91 21.88
CA GLN A 138 7.53 -12.07 21.95
C GLN A 138 7.25 -10.72 22.60
N LEU A 139 8.36 -10.09 22.95
CA LEU A 139 8.39 -8.65 23.26
C LEU A 139 8.96 -7.89 22.05
N GLY A 140 8.45 -6.71 21.84
CA GLY A 140 8.88 -5.78 20.81
C GLY A 140 8.92 -4.36 21.30
N VAL A 141 9.36 -3.46 20.43
CA VAL A 141 9.26 -2.02 20.64
C VAL A 141 8.23 -1.45 19.69
N VAL A 142 7.50 -0.45 20.16
CA VAL A 142 6.46 0.21 19.38
C VAL A 142 6.61 1.72 19.49
N TRP A 143 6.33 2.38 18.40
CA TRP A 143 6.35 3.81 18.25
C TRP A 143 5.10 4.28 17.53
N THR A 144 4.40 5.28 18.06
CA THR A 144 3.14 5.78 17.50
C THR A 144 3.21 7.29 17.38
N TRP A 145 3.16 7.81 16.15
CA TRP A 145 3.02 9.24 15.89
C TRP A 145 1.55 9.62 15.91
N LYS A 146 1.22 10.61 16.70
CA LYS A 146 -0.12 11.20 16.72
C LYS A 146 -0.28 12.17 15.57
N SER A 147 -1.41 12.11 14.91
CA SER A 147 -1.80 13.00 13.82
C SER A 147 -3.30 13.27 13.85
N GLU A 148 -3.75 14.11 12.96
CA GLU A 148 -5.17 14.37 12.74
C GLU A 148 -5.53 14.01 11.31
N PHE A 149 -6.61 13.29 11.16
CA PHE A 149 -7.22 13.04 9.87
C PHE A 149 -8.33 14.07 9.66
N ARG A 150 -8.10 15.00 8.74
CA ARG A 150 -9.03 16.08 8.41
C ARG A 150 -9.67 15.81 7.07
N ALA A 151 -10.97 15.66 7.05
CA ALA A 151 -11.70 15.30 5.85
C ALA A 151 -13.02 16.06 5.72
N LEU A 152 -13.46 16.27 4.49
CA LEU A 152 -14.79 16.74 4.13
C LEU A 152 -15.72 15.55 3.86
N GLN A 153 -17.01 15.78 3.90
CA GLN A 153 -17.95 14.78 3.40
C GLN A 153 -17.77 14.59 1.88
N PRO A 154 -17.92 13.37 1.36
CA PRO A 154 -17.83 13.13 -0.08
C PRO A 154 -18.86 13.96 -0.86
N GLY A 155 -18.41 14.70 -1.88
CA GLY A 155 -19.28 15.53 -2.70
C GLY A 155 -19.70 16.88 -2.09
N GLY A 156 -19.14 17.25 -0.94
CA GLY A 156 -19.34 18.57 -0.33
C GLY A 156 -18.63 19.67 -1.12
N ALA A 157 -19.31 20.80 -1.36
CA ALA A 157 -18.67 22.02 -1.84
C ALA A 157 -18.00 22.71 -0.65
N GLY A 158 -16.67 22.84 -0.68
CA GLY A 158 -15.93 23.56 0.38
C GLY A 158 -16.09 25.06 0.21
N THR A 159 -16.62 25.76 1.22
CA THR A 159 -16.47 27.21 1.35
C THR A 159 -15.26 27.48 2.23
N ASP A 160 -14.35 28.36 1.81
CA ASP A 160 -13.21 28.99 2.52
C ASP A 160 -12.30 28.15 3.46
N ALA A 161 -12.72 26.99 3.91
CA ALA A 161 -11.94 26.08 4.75
C ALA A 161 -11.10 25.06 3.93
N SER A 162 -10.97 25.29 2.64
CA SER A 162 -10.44 24.32 1.67
C SER A 162 -8.97 23.94 1.90
N ALA A 163 -8.18 24.77 2.54
CA ALA A 163 -6.75 24.53 2.74
C ALA A 163 -6.42 23.47 3.81
N GLU A 164 -7.40 22.99 4.58
CA GLU A 164 -7.12 22.17 5.77
C GLU A 164 -7.57 20.70 5.69
N ALA A 165 -8.37 20.28 4.73
CA ALA A 165 -8.84 18.89 4.60
C ALA A 165 -7.84 18.04 3.79
N SER A 166 -6.74 17.66 4.40
CA SER A 166 -5.62 16.97 3.73
C SER A 166 -5.73 15.43 3.73
N GLY A 167 -6.71 14.85 4.44
CA GLY A 167 -6.78 13.40 4.63
C GLY A 167 -5.51 12.86 5.30
N ILE A 168 -4.86 11.88 4.68
CA ILE A 168 -3.53 11.39 5.12
C ILE A 168 -2.37 12.29 4.67
N GLY A 169 -2.65 13.36 3.95
CA GLY A 169 -1.65 14.34 3.51
C GLY A 169 -0.78 13.88 2.35
N ILE A 170 -1.31 13.10 1.42
CA ILE A 170 -0.60 12.73 0.19
C ILE A 170 -0.75 13.87 -0.81
N ASP A 171 0.38 14.41 -1.26
CA ASP A 171 0.46 15.51 -2.22
C ASP A 171 0.74 15.02 -3.63
N ARG A 172 1.39 13.86 -3.79
CA ARG A 172 1.77 13.30 -5.08
C ARG A 172 1.60 11.79 -5.12
N ILE A 173 1.11 11.28 -6.24
CA ILE A 173 1.04 9.86 -6.57
C ILE A 173 1.87 9.64 -7.83
N ASP A 174 2.89 8.81 -7.73
CA ASP A 174 3.69 8.37 -8.88
C ASP A 174 3.34 6.92 -9.19
N THR A 175 2.97 6.63 -10.43
CA THR A 175 2.95 5.27 -10.96
C THR A 175 4.20 5.06 -11.78
N PHE A 176 4.89 3.95 -11.60
CA PHE A 176 6.16 3.74 -12.29
C PHE A 176 6.35 2.31 -12.79
N VAL A 177 7.21 2.20 -13.78
CA VAL A 177 7.87 0.96 -14.18
C VAL A 177 9.35 1.11 -13.88
N ALA A 178 9.99 0.03 -13.40
CA ALA A 178 11.41 0.04 -13.17
C ALA A 178 12.07 -1.24 -13.69
N SER A 179 13.36 -1.16 -13.96
CA SER A 179 14.18 -2.30 -14.35
C SER A 179 15.39 -2.37 -13.44
N TYR A 180 15.56 -3.49 -12.75
CA TYR A 180 16.80 -3.82 -12.06
C TYR A 180 17.73 -4.59 -13.00
N ARG A 181 18.98 -4.15 -13.09
CA ARG A 181 20.07 -4.94 -13.64
C ARG A 181 20.88 -5.47 -12.45
N PRO A 182 20.74 -6.76 -12.11
CA PRO A 182 21.46 -7.35 -10.99
C PRO A 182 22.97 -7.22 -11.14
N ARG A 183 23.67 -7.07 -10.02
CA ARG A 183 25.15 -7.16 -10.00
C ARG A 183 25.60 -8.61 -10.22
N ALA A 184 26.79 -8.82 -10.73
CA ALA A 184 27.34 -10.16 -11.00
C ALA A 184 27.36 -11.10 -9.79
N ALA A 185 27.39 -10.56 -8.56
CA ALA A 185 27.36 -11.36 -7.33
C ALA A 185 25.93 -11.72 -6.86
N ALA A 186 24.88 -11.21 -7.53
CA ALA A 186 23.49 -11.48 -7.15
C ALA A 186 23.13 -12.94 -7.47
N LYS A 187 22.44 -13.59 -6.54
CA LYS A 187 22.08 -15.01 -6.62
C LYS A 187 20.60 -15.24 -6.34
N ARG A 188 20.14 -16.37 -6.81
CA ARG A 188 18.87 -16.98 -6.38
C ARG A 188 19.10 -17.79 -5.10
N LEU A 189 18.05 -18.11 -4.37
CA LEU A 189 18.10 -18.91 -3.13
C LEU A 189 18.73 -20.30 -3.31
N ASN A 190 18.74 -20.85 -4.54
CA ASN A 190 19.40 -22.11 -4.87
C ASN A 190 20.89 -21.93 -5.26
N GLY A 191 21.46 -20.73 -5.11
CA GLY A 191 22.85 -20.41 -5.44
C GLY A 191 23.10 -20.08 -6.92
N ALA A 192 22.13 -20.28 -7.81
CA ALA A 192 22.28 -19.91 -9.22
C ALA A 192 22.42 -18.40 -9.39
N ALA A 193 23.17 -17.97 -10.42
CA ALA A 193 23.30 -16.55 -10.76
C ALA A 193 21.94 -15.92 -11.10
N LEU A 194 21.81 -14.64 -10.77
CA LEU A 194 20.64 -13.84 -11.11
C LEU A 194 21.08 -12.81 -12.20
N ASP A 195 21.08 -13.25 -13.44
CA ASP A 195 21.65 -12.48 -14.57
C ASP A 195 20.59 -11.72 -15.36
N ASP A 196 19.33 -12.16 -15.30
CA ASP A 196 18.23 -11.54 -16.03
C ASP A 196 17.83 -10.19 -15.42
N ALA A 197 17.51 -9.23 -16.27
CA ALA A 197 16.91 -7.98 -15.84
C ALA A 197 15.50 -8.23 -15.24
N ILE A 198 15.22 -7.59 -14.12
CA ILE A 198 13.94 -7.70 -13.41
C ILE A 198 13.12 -6.45 -13.71
N GLY A 199 11.97 -6.62 -14.35
CA GLY A 199 11.02 -5.53 -14.55
C GLY A 199 10.02 -5.47 -13.41
N LEU A 200 9.86 -4.27 -12.83
CA LEU A 200 8.91 -3.97 -11.77
C LEU A 200 7.82 -3.04 -12.25
N VAL A 201 6.66 -3.13 -11.63
CA VAL A 201 5.59 -2.14 -11.69
C VAL A 201 5.24 -1.73 -10.27
N GLY A 202 5.04 -0.44 -10.04
CA GLY A 202 4.82 0.07 -8.68
C GLY A 202 4.19 1.44 -8.62
N MET A 203 4.00 1.89 -7.38
CA MET A 203 3.44 3.18 -7.03
C MET A 203 4.22 3.79 -5.88
N ARG A 204 4.31 5.14 -5.88
CA ARG A 204 4.78 5.95 -4.75
C ARG A 204 3.66 6.86 -4.30
N LEU A 205 3.58 7.03 -3.01
CA LEU A 205 2.73 8.02 -2.34
C LEU A 205 3.67 8.97 -1.61
N GLU A 206 3.63 10.23 -1.94
CA GLU A 206 4.58 11.20 -1.40
C GLU A 206 3.84 12.39 -0.75
N ARG A 207 4.43 12.88 0.33
CA ARG A 207 4.01 14.07 1.05
C ARG A 207 5.15 15.08 1.09
N ARG A 208 4.86 16.32 0.77
CA ARG A 208 5.81 17.43 0.93
C ARG A 208 5.96 17.76 2.41
N LEU A 209 7.19 17.77 2.91
CA LEU A 209 7.56 18.11 4.27
C LEU A 209 8.05 19.55 4.38
N SER A 210 8.64 20.07 3.28
CA SER A 210 9.02 21.48 3.09
C SER A 210 9.07 21.78 1.58
N ASP A 211 9.44 22.97 1.20
CA ASP A 211 9.54 23.39 -0.22
C ASP A 211 10.46 22.48 -1.05
N HIS A 212 11.44 21.86 -0.41
CA HIS A 212 12.46 21.04 -1.09
C HIS A 212 12.51 19.60 -0.61
N VAL A 213 11.85 19.24 0.49
CA VAL A 213 11.96 17.93 1.11
C VAL A 213 10.59 17.24 1.09
N PHE A 214 10.60 15.97 0.69
CA PHE A 214 9.41 15.12 0.73
C PHE A 214 9.72 13.78 1.41
N GLY A 215 8.69 13.18 1.97
CA GLY A 215 8.72 11.83 2.51
C GLY A 215 7.60 11.01 1.90
N GLY A 216 7.73 9.70 1.89
CA GLY A 216 6.71 8.89 1.28
C GLY A 216 6.87 7.39 1.47
N PHE A 217 6.13 6.67 0.68
CA PHE A 217 6.11 5.23 0.65
C PHE A 217 6.08 4.73 -0.79
N GLU A 218 6.88 3.72 -1.09
CA GLU A 218 6.94 3.04 -2.39
C GLU A 218 6.58 1.57 -2.23
N ALA A 219 5.76 1.05 -3.13
CA ALA A 219 5.49 -0.37 -3.26
C ALA A 219 5.61 -0.81 -4.72
N ALA A 220 6.26 -1.94 -4.96
CA ALA A 220 6.42 -2.51 -6.29
C ALA A 220 6.44 -4.04 -6.29
N GLY A 221 6.08 -4.62 -7.42
CA GLY A 221 6.13 -6.06 -7.65
C GLY A 221 6.73 -6.41 -9.00
N ALA A 222 7.32 -7.61 -9.10
CA ALA A 222 7.94 -8.07 -10.33
C ALA A 222 6.89 -8.48 -11.37
N ALA A 223 6.98 -7.85 -12.54
CA ALA A 223 6.20 -8.15 -13.74
C ALA A 223 7.01 -8.93 -14.80
N SER A 224 8.33 -9.03 -14.63
CA SER A 224 9.21 -9.77 -15.55
C SER A 224 10.54 -10.19 -14.91
N GLY A 225 11.36 -10.97 -15.61
CA GLY A 225 12.67 -11.43 -15.15
C GLY A 225 12.64 -12.81 -14.46
N GLY A 226 11.56 -13.59 -14.59
CA GLY A 226 11.48 -14.95 -14.02
C GLY A 226 11.47 -14.99 -12.50
N VAL A 227 11.05 -13.89 -11.86
CA VAL A 227 11.04 -13.71 -10.39
C VAL A 227 9.65 -13.33 -9.88
N ALA A 228 8.61 -13.92 -10.45
CA ALA A 228 7.23 -13.73 -10.00
C ALA A 228 7.10 -13.95 -8.49
N GLY A 229 6.40 -13.04 -7.81
CA GLY A 229 6.30 -13.01 -6.35
C GLY A 229 7.43 -12.25 -5.64
N TYR A 230 8.39 -11.63 -6.37
CA TYR A 230 9.21 -10.59 -5.78
C TYR A 230 8.39 -9.32 -5.61
N ALA A 231 8.47 -8.75 -4.42
CA ALA A 231 7.84 -7.48 -4.09
C ALA A 231 8.74 -6.67 -3.14
N GLU A 232 8.53 -5.37 -3.13
CA GLU A 232 9.21 -4.45 -2.21
C GLU A 232 8.24 -3.40 -1.69
N ALA A 233 8.48 -2.97 -0.44
CA ALA A 233 7.74 -1.93 0.26
C ALA A 233 8.75 -1.06 1.04
N LEU A 234 8.92 0.18 0.64
CA LEU A 234 10.00 1.05 1.10
C LEU A 234 9.43 2.39 1.59
N ALA A 235 9.89 2.84 2.76
CA ALA A 235 9.75 4.24 3.17
C ALA A 235 10.80 5.07 2.44
N THR A 236 10.40 6.22 1.92
CA THR A 236 11.25 7.11 1.11
C THR A 236 11.42 8.47 1.78
N LEU A 237 12.59 9.04 1.63
CA LEU A 237 12.89 10.43 1.97
C LEU A 237 13.70 11.03 0.83
N GLY A 238 13.33 12.20 0.37
CA GLY A 238 14.00 12.82 -0.76
C GLY A 238 14.03 14.33 -0.69
N ALA A 239 14.84 14.90 -1.58
CA ALA A 239 14.89 16.32 -1.80
C ALA A 239 14.85 16.61 -3.31
N GLU A 240 14.19 17.70 -3.65
CA GLU A 240 14.02 18.12 -5.06
C GLU A 240 14.07 19.64 -5.19
N THR A 241 14.39 20.08 -6.39
CA THR A 241 14.34 21.48 -6.77
C THR A 241 13.75 21.60 -8.17
N THR A 242 13.19 22.75 -8.48
CA THR A 242 12.65 23.07 -9.81
C THR A 242 13.65 23.89 -10.60
N VAL A 243 13.77 23.58 -11.88
CA VAL A 243 14.69 24.24 -12.81
C VAL A 243 13.92 24.72 -14.03
N GLY A 244 13.95 26.05 -14.24
CA GLY A 244 13.23 26.69 -15.34
C GLY A 244 11.71 26.74 -15.12
N SER A 245 11.07 27.61 -15.88
CA SER A 245 9.62 27.71 -15.95
C SER A 245 9.15 27.56 -17.39
N ASP A 246 7.92 27.06 -17.57
CA ASP A 246 7.26 27.01 -18.86
C ASP A 246 6.81 28.43 -19.31
N ALA A 247 6.24 28.53 -20.51
CA ALA A 247 5.76 29.80 -21.05
C ALA A 247 4.63 30.45 -20.21
N LEU A 248 4.07 29.73 -19.23
CA LEU A 248 3.03 30.18 -18.31
C LEU A 248 3.57 30.46 -16.91
N GLY A 249 4.90 30.36 -16.70
CA GLY A 249 5.55 30.57 -15.40
C GLY A 249 5.48 29.40 -14.43
N HIS A 250 5.06 28.20 -14.90
CA HIS A 250 5.06 27.01 -14.07
C HIS A 250 6.42 26.29 -14.16
N ASP A 251 6.78 25.57 -13.09
CA ASP A 251 8.00 24.74 -13.04
C ASP A 251 8.00 23.71 -14.18
N ALA A 252 8.99 23.83 -15.09
CA ALA A 252 9.07 22.98 -16.28
C ALA A 252 9.76 21.65 -16.01
N LEU A 253 10.82 21.67 -15.18
CA LEU A 253 11.62 20.51 -14.83
C LEU A 253 11.86 20.48 -13.32
N ARG A 254 11.59 19.34 -12.72
CA ARG A 254 11.93 19.02 -11.32
C ARG A 254 13.07 18.01 -11.33
N ILE A 255 14.14 18.30 -10.58
CA ILE A 255 15.29 17.40 -10.41
C ILE A 255 15.40 17.07 -8.94
N GLY A 256 15.58 15.80 -8.61
CA GLY A 256 15.65 15.37 -7.23
C GLY A 256 16.45 14.09 -7.02
N GLY A 257 16.64 13.80 -5.75
CA GLY A 257 17.21 12.56 -5.29
C GLY A 257 16.40 12.01 -4.11
N ARG A 258 16.33 10.69 -4.00
CA ARG A 258 15.67 10.00 -2.89
C ARG A 258 16.51 8.85 -2.38
N VAL A 259 16.36 8.59 -1.08
CA VAL A 259 16.83 7.38 -0.42
C VAL A 259 15.61 6.62 0.07
N ALA A 260 15.69 5.32 0.09
CA ALA A 260 14.59 4.47 0.52
C ALA A 260 15.11 3.30 1.37
N LEU A 261 14.35 2.96 2.40
CA LEU A 261 14.62 1.89 3.33
C LEU A 261 13.35 1.09 3.56
N GLY A 262 13.44 -0.22 3.54
CA GLY A 262 12.28 -1.04 3.84
C GLY A 262 12.52 -2.51 3.65
N MET A 263 11.50 -3.20 3.19
CA MET A 263 11.51 -4.64 3.06
C MET A 263 11.24 -5.07 1.62
N GLY A 264 11.85 -6.17 1.21
CA GLY A 264 11.60 -6.78 -0.08
C GLY A 264 12.06 -8.22 -0.14
N GLY A 265 11.64 -8.90 -1.19
CA GLY A 265 12.04 -10.27 -1.46
C GLY A 265 10.95 -11.10 -2.12
N GLY A 266 11.11 -12.41 -2.11
CA GLY A 266 10.30 -13.32 -2.92
C GLY A 266 10.95 -13.62 -4.27
N GLY A 267 10.21 -14.24 -5.19
CA GLY A 267 10.73 -14.59 -6.53
C GLY A 267 11.99 -15.48 -6.52
N ARG A 268 12.28 -16.13 -5.40
CA ARG A 268 13.51 -16.91 -5.15
C ARG A 268 14.81 -16.11 -5.22
N ILE A 269 14.76 -14.79 -5.01
CA ILE A 269 15.94 -13.91 -4.96
C ILE A 269 16.55 -14.00 -3.56
N ASP A 270 17.87 -14.08 -3.47
CA ASP A 270 18.61 -14.05 -2.20
C ASP A 270 18.74 -12.59 -1.70
N VAL A 271 17.75 -12.16 -0.92
CA VAL A 271 17.71 -10.88 -0.21
C VAL A 271 18.07 -11.04 1.29
N GLY A 272 18.42 -12.26 1.72
CA GLY A 272 18.63 -12.58 3.14
C GLY A 272 17.38 -12.35 3.97
N GLY A 273 17.46 -11.50 4.98
CA GLY A 273 16.36 -11.19 5.89
C GLY A 273 15.28 -10.26 5.32
N GLY A 274 15.48 -9.69 4.13
CA GLY A 274 14.51 -8.85 3.45
C GLY A 274 14.76 -7.34 3.55
N LEU A 275 15.72 -6.88 4.35
CA LEU A 275 16.06 -5.46 4.40
C LEU A 275 16.61 -4.98 3.06
N LEU A 276 16.01 -3.92 2.51
CA LEU A 276 16.44 -3.26 1.28
C LEU A 276 16.80 -1.79 1.55
N LEU A 277 17.88 -1.36 0.89
CA LEU A 277 18.31 0.03 0.78
C LEU A 277 18.29 0.42 -0.68
N SER A 278 17.69 1.54 -1.01
CA SER A 278 17.65 2.06 -2.38
C SER A 278 17.99 3.55 -2.41
N THR A 279 18.62 3.97 -3.50
CA THR A 279 18.87 5.40 -3.81
C THR A 279 18.48 5.63 -5.24
N GLU A 280 17.96 6.82 -5.56
CA GLU A 280 17.58 7.19 -6.92
C GLU A 280 17.80 8.69 -7.13
N LEU A 281 18.36 9.05 -8.27
CA LEU A 281 18.34 10.41 -8.83
C LEU A 281 17.32 10.43 -9.96
N TYR A 282 16.55 11.50 -10.07
CA TYR A 282 15.48 11.58 -11.07
C TYR A 282 15.29 12.99 -11.63
N GLY A 283 14.71 13.03 -12.82
CA GLY A 283 14.16 14.23 -13.41
C GLY A 283 12.70 14.01 -13.82
N GLN A 284 11.85 14.99 -13.56
CA GLN A 284 10.42 14.97 -13.88
C GLN A 284 10.06 16.19 -14.72
N TRP A 285 9.51 15.98 -15.91
CA TRP A 285 9.06 17.03 -16.84
C TRP A 285 7.56 17.16 -16.79
N ARG A 286 7.07 18.35 -16.57
CA ARG A 286 5.65 18.63 -16.62
C ARG A 286 5.15 18.54 -18.07
N ILE A 287 4.13 17.70 -18.30
CA ILE A 287 3.50 17.51 -19.62
C ILE A 287 2.09 18.09 -19.67
N ALA A 288 1.44 18.25 -18.53
CA ALA A 288 0.14 18.89 -18.37
C ALA A 288 0.00 19.43 -16.94
N ARG A 289 -1.05 20.20 -16.68
CA ARG A 289 -1.33 20.68 -15.32
C ARG A 289 -1.52 19.50 -14.36
N GLY A 290 -0.72 19.46 -13.29
CA GLY A 290 -0.73 18.37 -12.30
C GLY A 290 -0.22 17.03 -12.82
N LEU A 291 0.36 16.94 -14.01
CA LEU A 291 0.85 15.71 -14.59
C LEU A 291 2.28 15.89 -15.12
N SER A 292 3.17 14.99 -14.68
CA SER A 292 4.56 14.98 -15.13
C SER A 292 4.98 13.58 -15.56
N VAL A 293 5.99 13.49 -16.40
CA VAL A 293 6.69 12.24 -16.71
C VAL A 293 8.08 12.30 -16.12
N GLY A 294 8.53 11.20 -15.51
CA GLY A 294 9.81 11.12 -14.83
C GLY A 294 10.70 10.02 -15.38
N LEU A 295 12.00 10.25 -15.29
CA LEU A 295 13.04 9.24 -15.49
C LEU A 295 13.98 9.26 -14.31
N GLY A 296 14.37 8.07 -13.83
CA GLY A 296 15.25 7.92 -12.69
C GLY A 296 16.30 6.83 -12.90
N ALA A 297 17.42 7.00 -12.18
CA ALA A 297 18.49 6.03 -12.11
C ALA A 297 19.01 5.92 -10.68
N GLY A 298 19.31 4.70 -10.24
CA GLY A 298 19.70 4.48 -8.86
C GLY A 298 20.34 3.13 -8.61
N LEU A 299 20.51 2.83 -7.34
CA LEU A 299 21.09 1.60 -6.84
C LEU A 299 20.18 1.01 -5.78
N THR A 300 20.03 -0.32 -5.79
CA THR A 300 19.35 -1.04 -4.71
C THR A 300 20.27 -2.13 -4.18
N ARG A 301 20.22 -2.38 -2.86
CA ARG A 301 21.04 -3.37 -2.18
C ARG A 301 20.26 -4.04 -1.05
N ALA A 302 20.42 -5.37 -0.93
CA ALA A 302 20.05 -6.13 0.24
C ALA A 302 21.32 -6.37 1.10
N PRO A 303 21.48 -5.70 2.26
CA PRO A 303 22.71 -5.82 3.06
C PRO A 303 22.95 -7.22 3.63
N GLN A 304 21.89 -8.01 3.79
CA GLN A 304 21.92 -9.34 4.40
C GLN A 304 21.88 -10.48 3.37
N GLY A 305 21.81 -10.15 2.07
CA GLY A 305 21.77 -11.09 0.96
C GLY A 305 22.75 -10.74 -0.15
N SER A 306 22.74 -11.52 -1.20
CA SER A 306 23.56 -11.26 -2.38
C SER A 306 22.94 -10.25 -3.35
N PHE A 307 21.64 -9.97 -3.23
CA PHE A 307 20.89 -9.09 -4.14
C PHE A 307 21.40 -7.65 -4.10
N GLY A 308 21.50 -7.08 -5.26
CA GLY A 308 21.79 -5.67 -5.49
C GLY A 308 22.02 -5.42 -6.98
N GLY A 309 21.84 -4.19 -7.40
CA GLY A 309 21.98 -3.82 -8.80
C GLY A 309 21.68 -2.36 -9.07
N THR A 310 21.82 -1.98 -10.33
CA THR A 310 21.38 -0.68 -10.83
C THR A 310 19.88 -0.73 -11.11
N ARG A 311 19.21 0.37 -10.81
CA ARG A 311 17.78 0.58 -11.07
C ARG A 311 17.60 1.70 -12.07
N TRP A 312 16.74 1.49 -13.04
CA TRP A 312 16.25 2.53 -13.96
C TRP A 312 14.74 2.57 -13.81
N SER A 313 14.16 3.75 -13.80
CA SER A 313 12.72 3.93 -13.66
C SER A 313 12.18 4.92 -14.67
N ALA A 314 10.93 4.73 -15.06
CA ALA A 314 10.11 5.72 -15.75
C ALA A 314 8.79 5.85 -14.99
N SER A 315 8.35 7.08 -14.74
CA SER A 315 7.16 7.36 -13.93
C SER A 315 6.19 8.30 -14.62
N LEU A 316 4.94 8.17 -14.19
CA LEU A 316 3.88 9.13 -14.45
C LEU A 316 3.42 9.68 -13.10
N ASP A 317 3.58 10.97 -12.91
CA ASP A 317 3.49 11.62 -11.60
C ASP A 317 2.29 12.56 -11.60
N TRP A 318 1.38 12.33 -10.65
CA TRP A 318 0.17 13.11 -10.43
C TRP A 318 0.35 14.00 -9.21
N ASP A 319 0.45 15.30 -9.42
CA ASP A 319 0.43 16.30 -8.37
C ASP A 319 -1.03 16.56 -7.95
N LEU A 320 -1.35 16.16 -6.73
CA LEU A 320 -2.70 16.26 -6.17
C LEU A 320 -2.98 17.65 -5.57
N SER A 321 -1.91 18.41 -5.27
CA SER A 321 -2.00 19.75 -4.71
C SER A 321 -2.38 20.82 -5.75
N GLY A 322 -2.23 20.50 -7.02
CA GLY A 322 -2.51 21.38 -8.17
C GLY A 322 -3.86 21.18 -8.85
N THR A 323 -4.84 20.53 -8.22
CA THR A 323 -6.17 20.35 -8.84
C THR A 323 -6.84 21.71 -9.12
N PRO A 324 -7.44 21.91 -10.33
CA PRO A 324 -7.98 23.21 -10.71
C PRO A 324 -9.04 23.68 -9.73
N GLN A 325 -8.86 24.88 -9.15
CA GLN A 325 -10.00 25.59 -8.62
C GLN A 325 -10.97 25.87 -9.79
N PRO A 326 -12.25 25.55 -9.67
CA PRO A 326 -13.24 25.99 -10.62
C PRO A 326 -13.19 27.53 -10.72
N LEU A 327 -13.27 28.07 -11.92
CA LEU A 327 -13.47 29.50 -12.13
C LEU A 327 -14.69 29.94 -11.30
N GLY A 328 -14.46 30.54 -10.13
CA GLY A 328 -15.53 30.93 -9.21
C GLY A 328 -15.22 30.78 -7.71
N GLY A 329 -14.02 30.39 -7.32
CA GLY A 329 -13.54 30.50 -5.93
C GLY A 329 -14.08 29.47 -4.92
N VAL A 330 -14.80 28.43 -5.37
CA VAL A 330 -15.25 27.33 -4.49
C VAL A 330 -14.37 26.11 -4.76
N ALA A 331 -13.47 25.79 -3.85
CA ALA A 331 -12.68 24.56 -3.94
C ALA A 331 -13.62 23.35 -3.76
N SER A 332 -13.72 22.51 -4.79
CA SER A 332 -14.50 21.28 -4.70
C SER A 332 -13.67 20.20 -3.97
N ALA A 333 -14.27 19.57 -2.98
CA ALA A 333 -13.65 18.43 -2.32
C ALA A 333 -13.45 17.27 -3.31
N VAL A 334 -12.23 16.78 -3.43
CA VAL A 334 -11.90 15.62 -4.24
C VAL A 334 -12.14 14.36 -3.40
N ARG A 335 -12.98 13.48 -3.90
CA ARG A 335 -13.30 12.22 -3.22
C ARG A 335 -12.12 11.26 -3.23
N THR A 336 -11.92 10.60 -2.10
CA THR A 336 -11.02 9.46 -1.94
C THR A 336 -11.80 8.33 -1.26
N ASP A 337 -11.67 7.12 -1.77
CA ASP A 337 -12.26 5.92 -1.17
C ASP A 337 -11.16 4.99 -0.68
N TRP A 338 -11.28 4.51 0.55
CA TRP A 338 -10.55 3.34 1.04
C TRP A 338 -11.46 2.13 0.95
N VAL A 339 -10.94 1.06 0.39
CA VAL A 339 -11.68 -0.19 0.20
C VAL A 339 -10.95 -1.30 0.95
N GLY A 340 -11.64 -1.93 1.87
CA GLY A 340 -11.12 -3.09 2.61
C GLY A 340 -12.09 -4.26 2.51
N GLY A 341 -11.59 -5.45 2.17
CA GLY A 341 -12.45 -6.60 2.00
C GLY A 341 -11.73 -7.88 1.64
N ALA A 342 -12.44 -8.78 0.99
CA ALA A 342 -11.89 -10.04 0.53
C ALA A 342 -12.43 -10.42 -0.84
N GLU A 343 -11.64 -11.17 -1.59
CA GLU A 343 -12.06 -11.82 -2.84
C GLU A 343 -11.70 -13.29 -2.85
N ARG A 344 -12.45 -14.05 -3.61
CA ARG A 344 -12.29 -15.49 -3.84
C ARG A 344 -12.20 -15.79 -5.31
N TYR A 345 -11.28 -16.68 -5.69
CA TYR A 345 -11.19 -17.25 -7.02
C TYR A 345 -10.46 -18.59 -7.06
N ARG A 346 -10.52 -19.29 -8.18
CA ARG A 346 -9.82 -20.55 -8.39
C ARG A 346 -8.61 -20.29 -9.28
N ALA A 347 -7.42 -20.58 -8.79
CA ALA A 347 -6.17 -20.37 -9.50
C ALA A 347 -5.46 -21.70 -9.79
N GLN A 348 -4.88 -21.80 -10.96
CA GLN A 348 -3.97 -22.91 -11.27
C GLN A 348 -2.65 -22.70 -10.56
N ARG A 349 -2.16 -23.77 -9.93
CA ARG A 349 -0.92 -23.83 -9.19
C ARG A 349 0.22 -24.32 -10.05
N THR A 350 1.44 -24.12 -9.59
CA THR A 350 2.66 -24.61 -10.25
C THR A 350 2.79 -26.13 -10.21
N ASP A 351 2.05 -26.82 -9.33
CA ASP A 351 1.94 -28.29 -9.29
C ASP A 351 0.89 -28.85 -10.27
N GLY A 352 0.27 -28.00 -11.10
CA GLY A 352 -0.77 -28.37 -12.05
C GLY A 352 -2.18 -28.43 -11.47
N SER A 353 -2.36 -28.41 -10.17
CA SER A 353 -3.68 -28.41 -9.53
C SER A 353 -4.40 -27.08 -9.68
N THR A 354 -5.73 -27.09 -9.65
CA THR A 354 -6.55 -25.86 -9.56
C THR A 354 -7.28 -25.83 -8.24
N ARG A 355 -6.97 -24.83 -7.41
CA ARG A 355 -7.54 -24.70 -6.05
C ARG A 355 -8.14 -23.32 -5.84
N SER A 356 -9.16 -23.25 -4.99
CA SER A 356 -9.69 -21.98 -4.51
C SER A 356 -8.68 -21.30 -3.60
N LEU A 357 -8.66 -19.98 -3.64
CA LEU A 357 -7.95 -19.14 -2.69
C LEU A 357 -8.84 -17.97 -2.27
N ASP A 358 -8.60 -17.48 -1.08
CA ASP A 358 -9.19 -16.24 -0.57
C ASP A 358 -8.06 -15.25 -0.32
N ALA A 359 -8.26 -13.99 -0.75
CA ALA A 359 -7.32 -12.91 -0.57
C ALA A 359 -7.99 -11.71 0.13
N VAL A 360 -7.28 -11.08 1.06
CA VAL A 360 -7.62 -9.75 1.60
C VAL A 360 -7.39 -8.73 0.49
N ILE A 361 -8.30 -7.76 0.36
CA ILE A 361 -8.17 -6.60 -0.51
C ILE A 361 -7.97 -5.35 0.35
N LEU A 362 -6.96 -4.56 0.05
CA LEU A 362 -6.84 -3.18 0.46
C LEU A 362 -6.66 -2.32 -0.79
N ALA A 363 -7.51 -1.30 -0.95
CA ALA A 363 -7.41 -0.40 -2.09
C ALA A 363 -7.64 1.06 -1.68
N ALA A 364 -7.03 1.96 -2.44
CA ALA A 364 -7.27 3.39 -2.37
C ALA A 364 -7.65 3.90 -3.77
N ASN A 365 -8.79 4.58 -3.86
CA ASN A 365 -9.29 5.17 -5.10
C ASN A 365 -9.29 6.69 -4.96
N ARG A 366 -8.50 7.38 -5.76
CA ARG A 366 -8.44 8.84 -5.81
C ARG A 366 -9.19 9.34 -7.03
N PHE A 367 -10.29 10.06 -6.81
CA PHE A 367 -11.11 10.62 -7.89
C PHE A 367 -10.40 11.80 -8.55
N ILE A 368 -10.39 11.79 -9.88
CA ILE A 368 -9.89 12.88 -10.74
C ILE A 368 -11.04 13.65 -11.38
N THR A 369 -12.20 13.03 -11.48
CA THR A 369 -13.48 13.66 -11.79
C THR A 369 -14.55 13.08 -10.84
N PRO A 370 -15.77 13.60 -10.78
CA PRO A 370 -16.83 13.00 -9.96
C PRO A 370 -17.11 11.52 -10.25
N GLN A 371 -16.76 11.04 -11.43
CA GLN A 371 -17.03 9.67 -11.88
C GLN A 371 -15.78 8.81 -12.06
N VAL A 372 -14.62 9.41 -12.41
CA VAL A 372 -13.40 8.69 -12.78
C VAL A 372 -12.35 8.81 -11.68
N TYR A 373 -11.67 7.70 -11.38
CA TYR A 373 -10.66 7.65 -10.34
C TYR A 373 -9.44 6.82 -10.76
N LEU A 374 -8.32 7.12 -10.14
CA LEU A 374 -7.13 6.28 -10.11
C LEU A 374 -7.25 5.30 -8.96
N SER A 375 -6.88 4.04 -9.18
CA SER A 375 -6.92 3.00 -8.17
C SER A 375 -5.54 2.38 -7.97
N GLY A 376 -5.15 2.21 -6.69
CA GLY A 376 -4.05 1.36 -6.27
C GLY A 376 -4.57 0.29 -5.33
N GLN A 377 -4.26 -0.98 -5.60
CA GLN A 377 -4.78 -2.11 -4.83
C GLN A 377 -3.68 -3.11 -4.48
N VAL A 378 -3.80 -3.72 -3.31
CA VAL A 378 -3.02 -4.90 -2.93
C VAL A 378 -3.97 -5.99 -2.47
N HIS A 379 -3.78 -7.19 -3.03
CA HIS A 379 -4.51 -8.39 -2.61
C HIS A 379 -3.51 -9.39 -2.08
N SER A 380 -3.81 -10.05 -0.96
CA SER A 380 -2.88 -10.99 -0.34
C SER A 380 -3.60 -12.22 0.20
N GLY A 381 -3.12 -13.40 -0.18
CA GLY A 381 -3.72 -14.67 0.15
C GLY A 381 -3.77 -14.92 1.66
N PHE A 382 -4.94 -15.36 2.18
CA PHE A 382 -5.11 -15.74 3.58
C PHE A 382 -5.71 -17.15 3.76
N ALA A 383 -6.21 -17.77 2.70
CA ALA A 383 -6.73 -19.12 2.73
C ALA A 383 -6.50 -19.86 1.40
N GLY A 384 -6.69 -21.20 1.41
CA GLY A 384 -6.56 -22.04 0.21
C GLY A 384 -5.11 -22.41 -0.11
N ASP A 385 -4.25 -22.59 0.89
CA ASP A 385 -2.81 -22.91 0.74
C ASP A 385 -2.07 -21.92 -0.18
N ALA A 386 -2.48 -20.64 -0.15
CA ALA A 386 -1.94 -19.56 -0.97
C ALA A 386 -1.09 -18.56 -0.18
N GLY A 387 -0.61 -18.95 0.99
CA GLY A 387 0.24 -18.10 1.80
C GLY A 387 1.46 -17.62 1.01
N GLY A 388 1.67 -16.30 1.00
CA GLY A 388 2.69 -15.64 0.17
C GLY A 388 2.25 -15.31 -1.26
N TYR A 389 1.01 -15.60 -1.65
CA TYR A 389 0.44 -15.04 -2.88
C TYR A 389 0.05 -13.59 -2.64
N THR A 390 0.58 -12.71 -3.47
CA THR A 390 0.27 -11.28 -3.43
C THR A 390 0.09 -10.73 -4.84
N VAL A 391 -0.85 -9.80 -4.99
CA VAL A 391 -1.14 -9.07 -6.21
C VAL A 391 -1.07 -7.58 -5.89
N GLY A 392 -0.28 -6.83 -6.63
CA GLY A 392 -0.29 -5.36 -6.64
C GLY A 392 -0.88 -4.88 -7.95
N LEU A 393 -1.89 -4.03 -7.91
CA LEU A 393 -2.62 -3.54 -9.08
C LEU A 393 -2.71 -2.02 -9.07
N LEU A 394 -2.59 -1.45 -10.25
CA LEU A 394 -2.76 -0.04 -10.54
C LEU A 394 -3.69 0.13 -11.73
N GLY A 395 -4.50 1.17 -11.76
CA GLY A 395 -5.32 1.43 -12.93
C GLY A 395 -6.35 2.52 -12.73
N VAL A 396 -7.37 2.45 -13.55
CA VAL A 396 -8.44 3.44 -13.60
C VAL A 396 -9.78 2.76 -13.38
N GLY A 397 -10.68 3.50 -12.74
CA GLY A 397 -12.05 3.08 -12.59
C GLY A 397 -13.02 4.22 -12.85
N ALA A 398 -14.25 3.84 -13.13
CA ALA A 398 -15.35 4.77 -13.26
C ALA A 398 -16.58 4.27 -12.51
N GLN A 399 -17.35 5.19 -11.91
CA GLN A 399 -18.60 4.85 -11.24
C GLN A 399 -19.68 5.89 -11.52
N ALA A 400 -20.92 5.44 -11.45
CA ALA A 400 -22.10 6.28 -11.53
C ALA A 400 -23.15 5.82 -10.50
N ASN A 401 -23.97 6.75 -10.04
CA ASN A 401 -25.16 6.41 -9.26
C ASN A 401 -26.23 5.86 -10.21
N VAL A 402 -26.72 4.65 -9.92
CA VAL A 402 -27.73 3.98 -10.73
C VAL A 402 -29.12 4.19 -10.11
N TRP A 403 -29.22 4.14 -8.80
CA TRP A 403 -30.48 4.34 -8.10
C TRP A 403 -30.25 4.75 -6.64
N ARG A 404 -30.83 5.89 -6.22
CA ARG A 404 -30.75 6.42 -4.84
C ARG A 404 -29.42 6.13 -4.11
N ALA A 405 -29.40 5.05 -3.31
CA ALA A 405 -28.23 4.62 -2.51
C ALA A 405 -27.34 3.57 -3.21
N VAL A 406 -27.60 3.26 -4.49
CA VAL A 406 -26.86 2.24 -5.24
C VAL A 406 -26.05 2.89 -6.35
N GLY A 407 -24.74 2.67 -6.31
CA GLY A 407 -23.79 3.01 -7.37
C GLY A 407 -23.31 1.74 -8.09
N ALA A 408 -22.99 1.89 -9.37
CA ALA A 408 -22.32 0.86 -10.15
C ALA A 408 -21.02 1.40 -10.73
N GLY A 409 -20.02 0.55 -10.90
CA GLY A 409 -18.76 0.96 -11.50
C GLY A 409 -18.00 -0.19 -12.14
N ALA A 410 -16.95 0.20 -12.85
CA ALA A 410 -16.02 -0.71 -13.49
C ALA A 410 -14.59 -0.22 -13.27
N GLU A 411 -13.65 -1.17 -13.24
CA GLU A 411 -12.21 -0.92 -13.10
C GLU A 411 -11.45 -1.70 -14.15
N LEU A 412 -10.37 -1.12 -14.64
CA LEU A 412 -9.37 -1.81 -15.44
C LEU A 412 -8.01 -1.61 -14.77
N LEU A 413 -7.49 -2.69 -14.23
CA LEU A 413 -6.27 -2.70 -13.44
C LEU A 413 -5.21 -3.56 -14.10
N VAL A 414 -3.95 -3.15 -13.99
CA VAL A 414 -2.78 -3.90 -14.41
C VAL A 414 -1.75 -3.91 -13.28
N GLY A 415 -0.89 -4.92 -13.24
CA GLY A 415 0.11 -4.96 -12.18
C GLY A 415 0.93 -6.24 -12.16
N ALA A 416 1.33 -6.62 -10.95
CA ALA A 416 2.16 -7.79 -10.72
C ALA A 416 1.53 -8.72 -9.68
N ALA A 417 1.65 -10.03 -9.91
CA ALA A 417 1.17 -11.07 -9.01
C ALA A 417 2.18 -12.21 -8.92
N GLY A 418 2.21 -12.88 -7.75
CA GLY A 418 3.02 -14.08 -7.62
C GLY A 418 3.11 -14.59 -6.19
N GLY A 419 3.83 -15.70 -6.01
CA GLY A 419 3.93 -16.37 -4.72
C GLY A 419 2.82 -17.41 -4.51
N GLY A 420 2.78 -18.02 -3.32
CA GLY A 420 1.75 -18.98 -2.89
C GLY A 420 1.52 -20.16 -3.85
N GLY A 421 2.51 -20.49 -4.68
CA GLY A 421 2.38 -21.56 -5.67
C GLY A 421 1.44 -21.25 -6.85
N VAL A 422 0.95 -20.02 -7.00
CA VAL A 422 0.08 -19.63 -8.13
C VAL A 422 0.92 -19.43 -9.40
N ASN A 423 0.46 -19.98 -10.52
CA ASN A 423 1.19 -19.92 -11.78
C ASN A 423 0.90 -18.64 -12.56
N THR A 424 1.72 -17.62 -12.36
CA THR A 424 1.63 -16.30 -13.02
C THR A 424 2.65 -16.10 -14.15
N SER A 425 3.59 -17.03 -14.34
CA SER A 425 4.64 -17.00 -15.38
C SER A 425 5.29 -15.63 -15.61
N GLY A 426 5.93 -15.10 -14.59
CA GLY A 426 6.69 -13.84 -14.68
C GLY A 426 6.04 -12.65 -13.98
N GLY A 427 4.79 -12.77 -13.57
CA GLY A 427 4.14 -11.88 -12.62
C GLY A 427 3.20 -10.86 -13.21
N ALA A 428 3.36 -10.40 -14.45
CA ALA A 428 2.46 -9.42 -15.06
C ALA A 428 1.01 -9.91 -15.16
N VAL A 429 0.06 -9.14 -14.64
CA VAL A 429 -1.37 -9.47 -14.62
C VAL A 429 -2.23 -8.29 -15.01
N MET A 430 -3.47 -8.56 -15.45
CA MET A 430 -4.54 -7.59 -15.58
C MET A 430 -5.81 -8.09 -14.87
N GLN A 431 -6.62 -7.16 -14.40
CA GLN A 431 -7.88 -7.46 -13.72
C GLN A 431 -8.95 -6.43 -14.09
N PRO A 432 -9.74 -6.65 -15.15
CA PRO A 432 -11.01 -5.97 -15.35
C PRO A 432 -12.01 -6.43 -14.30
N SER A 433 -12.78 -5.49 -13.73
CA SER A 433 -13.83 -5.79 -12.77
C SER A 433 -15.03 -4.84 -12.91
N ILE A 434 -16.18 -5.31 -12.47
CA ILE A 434 -17.39 -4.51 -12.26
C ILE A 434 -17.83 -4.63 -10.80
N TYR A 435 -18.52 -3.63 -10.30
CA TYR A 435 -19.00 -3.67 -8.93
C TYR A 435 -20.29 -2.88 -8.71
N LEU A 436 -20.98 -3.21 -7.63
CA LEU A 436 -22.09 -2.46 -7.10
C LEU A 436 -21.75 -1.98 -5.68
N ASN A 437 -22.03 -0.71 -5.39
CA ASN A 437 -21.92 -0.12 -4.06
C ASN A 437 -23.33 0.14 -3.51
N ALA A 438 -23.60 -0.31 -2.29
CA ALA A 438 -24.80 0.03 -1.55
C ALA A 438 -24.41 0.96 -0.38
N ALA A 439 -24.80 2.22 -0.44
CA ALA A 439 -24.50 3.21 0.60
C ALA A 439 -25.23 2.85 1.89
N VAL A 440 -24.51 2.73 2.99
CA VAL A 440 -25.00 2.52 4.35
C VAL A 440 -25.09 3.87 5.08
N SER A 441 -24.15 4.77 4.81
CA SER A 441 -24.15 6.16 5.29
C SER A 441 -23.47 7.04 4.22
N PRO A 442 -23.39 8.36 4.41
CA PRO A 442 -22.68 9.23 3.47
C PRO A 442 -21.23 8.88 3.24
N GLN A 443 -20.58 8.23 4.23
CA GLN A 443 -19.16 7.87 4.19
C GLN A 443 -18.93 6.36 4.03
N LEU A 444 -19.94 5.51 4.26
CA LEU A 444 -19.77 4.06 4.25
C LEU A 444 -20.68 3.40 3.21
N ALA A 445 -20.11 2.49 2.44
CA ALA A 445 -20.86 1.65 1.51
C ALA A 445 -20.35 0.19 1.57
N LEU A 446 -21.26 -0.74 1.31
CA LEU A 446 -20.93 -2.13 1.03
C LEU A 446 -20.73 -2.28 -0.47
N ARG A 447 -19.65 -2.96 -0.87
CA ARG A 447 -19.33 -3.25 -2.26
C ARG A 447 -19.37 -4.76 -2.50
N VAL A 448 -20.02 -5.17 -3.59
CA VAL A 448 -19.83 -6.49 -4.19
C VAL A 448 -19.22 -6.31 -5.55
N SER A 449 -18.25 -7.16 -5.90
CA SER A 449 -17.51 -7.06 -7.17
C SER A 449 -17.38 -8.42 -7.84
N ALA A 450 -17.32 -8.38 -9.16
CA ALA A 450 -16.99 -9.53 -10.00
C ALA A 450 -15.99 -9.09 -11.06
N GLY A 451 -14.99 -9.92 -11.32
CA GLY A 451 -13.93 -9.59 -12.25
C GLY A 451 -13.25 -10.82 -12.83
N ARG A 452 -12.19 -10.58 -13.55
CA ARG A 452 -11.34 -11.65 -14.10
C ARG A 452 -9.88 -11.25 -13.98
N ILE A 453 -9.11 -12.01 -13.20
CA ILE A 453 -7.65 -11.84 -13.13
C ILE A 453 -6.97 -12.74 -14.15
N LYS A 454 -6.06 -12.18 -14.96
CA LYS A 454 -5.38 -12.91 -16.03
C LYS A 454 -3.90 -12.58 -16.08
N ALA A 455 -3.04 -13.60 -16.17
CA ALA A 455 -1.62 -13.44 -16.47
C ALA A 455 -1.43 -12.94 -17.91
N LEU A 456 -0.58 -11.93 -18.08
CA LEU A 456 -0.33 -11.30 -19.38
C LEU A 456 0.82 -11.96 -20.16
N ARG A 457 1.70 -12.70 -19.48
CA ARG A 457 2.84 -13.36 -20.14
C ARG A 457 2.50 -14.74 -20.64
N HIS A 458 3.10 -15.08 -21.78
CA HIS A 458 2.96 -16.41 -22.38
C HIS A 458 3.41 -17.50 -21.39
N GLY A 459 2.61 -18.56 -21.23
CA GLY A 459 2.85 -19.61 -20.23
C GLY A 459 2.32 -19.35 -18.83
N GLY A 460 1.78 -18.16 -18.53
CA GLY A 460 1.01 -17.91 -17.31
C GLY A 460 -0.37 -18.57 -17.40
N LEU A 461 -0.69 -19.40 -16.42
CA LEU A 461 -1.93 -20.17 -16.39
C LEU A 461 -2.97 -19.56 -15.42
N LEU A 462 -2.65 -18.43 -14.82
CA LEU A 462 -3.63 -17.67 -14.05
C LEU A 462 -4.64 -17.02 -15.01
N ASP A 463 -5.84 -17.53 -15.00
CA ASP A 463 -7.01 -16.99 -15.70
C ASP A 463 -8.25 -17.39 -14.89
N ALA A 464 -8.74 -16.49 -14.05
CA ALA A 464 -9.73 -16.83 -13.04
C ALA A 464 -10.78 -15.72 -12.90
N THR A 465 -12.05 -16.13 -12.74
CA THR A 465 -13.12 -15.22 -12.32
C THR A 465 -12.99 -14.93 -10.83
N THR A 466 -12.99 -13.66 -10.46
CA THR A 466 -12.91 -13.19 -9.08
C THR A 466 -14.30 -12.74 -8.61
N LEU A 467 -14.61 -13.03 -7.34
CA LEU A 467 -15.80 -12.53 -6.65
C LEU A 467 -15.36 -11.90 -5.33
N GLY A 468 -15.77 -10.67 -5.08
CA GLY A 468 -15.34 -9.91 -3.91
C GLY A 468 -16.48 -9.28 -3.14
N ALA A 469 -16.23 -9.07 -1.83
CA ALA A 469 -17.06 -8.27 -0.95
C ALA A 469 -16.17 -7.34 -0.13
N SER A 470 -16.54 -6.06 -0.03
CA SER A 470 -15.71 -5.05 0.62
C SER A 470 -16.55 -3.98 1.30
N LEU A 471 -15.95 -3.33 2.28
CA LEU A 471 -16.41 -2.08 2.86
C LEU A 471 -15.66 -0.93 2.17
N VAL A 472 -16.39 0.12 1.82
CA VAL A 472 -15.84 1.34 1.22
C VAL A 472 -16.03 2.48 2.21
N TYR A 473 -14.93 3.13 2.60
CA TYR A 473 -14.94 4.37 3.38
C TYR A 473 -14.58 5.55 2.47
N SER A 474 -15.51 6.47 2.29
CA SER A 474 -15.38 7.62 1.39
C SER A 474 -15.22 8.92 2.16
N TYR A 475 -14.27 9.75 1.74
CA TYR A 475 -14.06 11.08 2.29
C TYR A 475 -13.62 12.06 1.20
N GLY A 476 -13.80 13.35 1.48
CA GLY A 476 -13.32 14.43 0.63
C GLY A 476 -12.02 15.02 1.14
N VAL A 477 -11.11 15.37 0.24
CA VAL A 477 -9.95 16.20 0.55
C VAL A 477 -10.00 17.47 -0.28
N SER A 478 -9.56 18.58 0.29
CA SER A 478 -9.40 19.81 -0.46
C SER A 478 -8.20 19.68 -1.38
N GLY A 479 -8.38 20.07 -2.67
CA GLY A 479 -7.24 20.38 -3.51
C GLY A 479 -6.64 21.69 -3.03
N SER A 480 -5.37 21.72 -2.67
CA SER A 480 -4.63 22.95 -2.36
C SER A 480 -4.30 23.73 -3.61
#